data_e11abab03536840a73ae98e86aa25bd8
#
_entry.id   e11abab03536840a73ae98e86aa25bd8
#
_cell.length_a   1.000
_cell.length_b   1.000
_cell.length_c   1.000
_cell.angle_alpha   90.00
_cell.angle_beta   90.00
_cell.angle_gamma   90.00
#
_symmetry.space_group_name_H-M   'P 1'
#
loop_
_entity.id
_entity.type
_entity.pdbx_description
1 polymer ?
#
loop_
_entity_poly.entity_id
_entity_poly.type
_entity_poly.pdbx_seq_one_letter_code
_entity_poly.pdbx_strand_id
1 'polypeptide(L)'
;HSEVRACERISADRALMLACRAAVKLDPSACTADNLSSRADYCYELAAIALNDSGWCSMAQLGSPYGNDCYSHFAIKSANSSGCKMTTPETARDQCYLNYSVALDQPDICQKIINTLNRNRCIVYTAKANGDPSACNGLAHSDRISCYNNVITGVVPLRDAASCAAISQSETDVWQPRCFTALAIQKRDITICSQIADDGYRAACKDKMS
;
A
#
# COMPACT_ATOMS: atom_id res chain seq x y z
N HIS A 1 32.09 -7.32 22.35
CA HIS A 1 31.55 -8.20 23.45
C HIS A 1 30.38 -7.52 24.23
N SER A 2 30.37 -6.19 24.40
CA SER A 2 29.30 -5.47 25.14
C SER A 2 27.96 -5.47 24.39
N GLU A 3 27.98 -5.35 23.06
CA GLU A 3 26.77 -5.26 22.21
C GLU A 3 26.03 -6.59 22.13
N VAL A 4 26.76 -7.72 22.02
CA VAL A 4 26.14 -9.06 22.04
C VAL A 4 25.46 -9.34 23.40
N ARG A 5 26.04 -8.89 24.51
CA ARG A 5 25.39 -8.98 25.82
C ARG A 5 24.13 -8.16 25.95
N ALA A 6 24.02 -7.03 25.22
CA ALA A 6 22.80 -6.27 25.16
C ALA A 6 21.65 -7.06 24.49
N CYS A 7 21.93 -7.85 23.46
CA CYS A 7 20.96 -8.73 22.82
C CYS A 7 20.41 -9.83 23.79
N GLU A 8 21.22 -10.29 24.73
CA GLU A 8 20.82 -11.32 25.72
C GLU A 8 19.78 -10.83 26.72
N ARG A 9 19.60 -9.50 26.85
CA ARG A 9 18.55 -8.91 27.67
C ARG A 9 17.16 -8.99 27.03
N ILE A 10 17.08 -9.34 25.74
CA ILE A 10 15.83 -9.58 25.03
C ILE A 10 15.37 -11.00 25.35
N SER A 11 14.79 -11.19 26.54
CA SER A 11 14.42 -12.54 27.01
C SER A 11 13.04 -13.01 26.52
N ALA A 12 12.16 -12.09 26.13
CA ALA A 12 10.77 -12.38 25.81
C ALA A 12 10.57 -12.91 24.37
N ASP A 13 11.43 -12.49 23.41
CA ASP A 13 11.34 -12.90 22.01
C ASP A 13 12.68 -13.46 21.53
N ARG A 14 12.70 -14.79 21.37
CA ARG A 14 13.91 -15.49 20.94
C ARG A 14 14.34 -15.14 19.52
N ALA A 15 13.42 -14.93 18.61
CA ALA A 15 13.73 -14.54 17.23
C ALA A 15 14.37 -13.14 17.18
N LEU A 16 13.84 -12.20 17.95
CA LEU A 16 14.40 -10.85 18.07
C LEU A 16 15.81 -10.88 18.70
N MET A 17 16.02 -11.72 19.72
CA MET A 17 17.35 -11.91 20.32
C MET A 17 18.36 -12.45 19.30
N LEU A 18 17.97 -13.47 18.54
CA LEU A 18 18.83 -14.04 17.49
C LEU A 18 19.09 -13.04 16.36
N ALA A 19 18.08 -12.27 15.95
CA ALA A 19 18.23 -11.21 14.95
C ALA A 19 19.20 -10.11 15.42
N CYS A 20 19.09 -9.71 16.69
CA CYS A 20 20.05 -8.78 17.29
C CYS A 20 21.48 -9.31 17.23
N ARG A 21 21.70 -10.59 17.61
CA ARG A 21 23.03 -11.22 17.53
C ARG A 21 23.56 -11.33 16.11
N ALA A 22 22.68 -11.70 15.16
CA ALA A 22 23.02 -11.80 13.75
C ALA A 22 23.43 -10.44 13.19
N ALA A 23 22.66 -9.39 13.49
CA ALA A 23 22.94 -8.03 13.04
C ALA A 23 24.25 -7.48 13.64
N VAL A 24 24.48 -7.67 14.95
CA VAL A 24 25.71 -7.19 15.62
C VAL A 24 26.97 -7.89 15.10
N LYS A 25 26.87 -9.17 14.76
CA LYS A 25 28.01 -9.96 14.25
C LYS A 25 28.14 -9.92 12.72
N LEU A 26 27.12 -9.42 12.01
CA LEU A 26 26.96 -9.55 10.56
C LEU A 26 27.05 -11.03 10.12
N ASP A 27 26.52 -11.93 10.94
CA ASP A 27 26.61 -13.38 10.76
C ASP A 27 25.20 -14.01 10.74
N PRO A 28 24.71 -14.42 9.56
CA PRO A 28 23.38 -15.02 9.42
C PRO A 28 23.26 -16.39 10.14
N SER A 29 24.36 -17.09 10.43
CA SER A 29 24.30 -18.36 11.13
C SER A 29 23.70 -18.28 12.53
N ALA A 30 23.70 -17.09 13.14
CA ALA A 30 23.06 -16.86 14.43
C ALA A 30 21.54 -17.09 14.36
N CYS A 31 20.89 -16.86 13.20
CA CYS A 31 19.46 -17.08 13.01
C CYS A 31 19.06 -18.57 12.97
N THR A 32 19.99 -19.46 12.63
CA THR A 32 19.73 -20.91 12.53
C THR A 32 19.98 -21.68 13.84
N ALA A 33 20.41 -20.99 14.91
CA ALA A 33 20.82 -21.61 16.16
C ALA A 33 19.72 -22.42 16.85
N ASP A 34 18.43 -22.21 16.53
CA ASP A 34 17.30 -22.91 17.16
C ASP A 34 16.76 -24.10 16.35
N ASN A 35 17.28 -24.39 15.16
CA ASN A 35 16.80 -25.44 14.24
C ASN A 35 15.30 -25.34 13.87
N LEU A 36 14.64 -24.20 14.11
CA LEU A 36 13.25 -23.94 13.74
C LEU A 36 13.22 -22.99 12.55
N SER A 37 12.88 -23.51 11.37
CA SER A 37 12.91 -22.75 10.11
C SER A 37 12.08 -21.45 10.17
N SER A 38 10.88 -21.49 10.72
CA SER A 38 10.02 -20.29 10.82
C SER A 38 10.62 -19.20 11.72
N ARG A 39 11.35 -19.57 12.78
CA ARG A 39 12.05 -18.59 13.62
C ARG A 39 13.29 -18.05 12.94
N ALA A 40 13.99 -18.89 12.17
CA ALA A 40 15.11 -18.44 11.37
C ALA A 40 14.67 -17.41 10.33
N ASP A 41 13.57 -17.67 9.62
CA ASP A 41 13.02 -16.74 8.62
C ASP A 41 12.64 -15.40 9.24
N TYR A 42 11.97 -15.39 10.38
CA TYR A 42 11.65 -14.17 11.12
C TYR A 42 12.89 -13.43 11.62
N CYS A 43 13.91 -14.18 12.08
CA CYS A 43 15.20 -13.62 12.46
C CYS A 43 15.89 -12.91 11.28
N TYR A 44 15.87 -13.52 10.08
CA TYR A 44 16.45 -12.92 8.88
C TYR A 44 15.72 -11.63 8.47
N GLU A 45 14.38 -11.61 8.54
CA GLU A 45 13.58 -10.40 8.28
C GLU A 45 13.99 -9.28 9.25
N LEU A 46 14.01 -9.54 10.56
CA LEU A 46 14.37 -8.54 11.57
C LEU A 46 15.81 -8.03 11.40
N ALA A 47 16.75 -8.93 11.10
CA ALA A 47 18.14 -8.57 10.87
C ALA A 47 18.29 -7.71 9.59
N ALA A 48 17.60 -8.07 8.51
CA ALA A 48 17.55 -7.30 7.29
C ALA A 48 17.07 -5.86 7.54
N ILE A 49 15.97 -5.72 8.27
CA ILE A 49 15.39 -4.41 8.61
C ILE A 49 16.37 -3.60 9.48
N ALA A 50 16.96 -4.21 10.50
CA ALA A 50 17.89 -3.56 11.43
C ALA A 50 19.16 -3.08 10.74
N LEU A 51 19.70 -3.87 9.81
CA LEU A 51 20.90 -3.55 9.03
C LEU A 51 20.61 -2.68 7.79
N ASN A 52 19.34 -2.53 7.46
CA ASN A 52 18.91 -1.90 6.20
C ASN A 52 19.52 -2.59 4.96
N ASP A 53 19.58 -3.92 4.98
CA ASP A 53 20.17 -4.74 3.93
C ASP A 53 19.21 -5.83 3.44
N SER A 54 18.66 -5.64 2.25
CA SER A 54 17.73 -6.58 1.62
C SER A 54 18.36 -7.93 1.24
N GLY A 55 19.69 -8.04 1.22
CA GLY A 55 20.40 -9.27 0.95
C GLY A 55 20.02 -10.37 1.96
N TRP A 56 19.72 -9.99 3.18
CA TRP A 56 19.31 -10.94 4.25
C TRP A 56 17.93 -11.57 4.00
N CYS A 57 17.04 -10.91 3.20
CA CYS A 57 15.76 -11.52 2.82
C CYS A 57 15.93 -12.84 2.04
N SER A 58 17.03 -12.97 1.28
CA SER A 58 17.32 -14.19 0.50
C SER A 58 17.74 -15.39 1.35
N MET A 59 18.04 -15.18 2.63
CA MET A 59 18.39 -16.25 3.57
C MET A 59 17.14 -16.97 4.11
N ALA A 60 15.98 -16.31 4.08
CA ALA A 60 14.72 -16.93 4.46
C ALA A 60 14.27 -17.99 3.44
N GLN A 61 13.54 -19.00 3.93
CA GLN A 61 13.01 -20.05 3.06
C GLN A 61 12.11 -19.44 1.97
N LEU A 62 12.29 -19.92 0.73
CA LEU A 62 11.50 -19.48 -0.41
C LEU A 62 10.00 -19.70 -0.15
N GLY A 63 9.21 -18.63 -0.27
CA GLY A 63 7.75 -18.66 -0.02
C GLY A 63 7.35 -18.54 1.45
N SER A 64 8.32 -18.38 2.35
CA SER A 64 7.98 -18.10 3.74
C SER A 64 7.29 -16.72 3.87
N PRO A 65 6.32 -16.57 4.79
CA PRO A 65 5.66 -15.28 5.03
C PRO A 65 6.69 -14.18 5.37
N TYR A 66 7.65 -14.48 6.23
CA TYR A 66 8.68 -13.54 6.67
C TYR A 66 9.63 -13.11 5.55
N GLY A 67 10.03 -14.04 4.67
CA GLY A 67 10.82 -13.71 3.48
C GLY A 67 10.04 -12.79 2.54
N ASN A 68 8.75 -13.06 2.32
CA ASN A 68 7.88 -12.22 1.50
C ASN A 68 7.68 -10.83 2.11
N ASP A 69 7.47 -10.72 3.43
CA ASP A 69 7.32 -9.46 4.14
C ASP A 69 8.61 -8.65 4.10
N CYS A 70 9.77 -9.31 4.24
CA CYS A 70 11.08 -8.70 4.08
C CYS A 70 11.24 -8.04 2.70
N TYR A 71 10.99 -8.76 1.62
CA TYR A 71 11.08 -8.20 0.27
C TYR A 71 10.06 -7.08 0.02
N SER A 72 8.84 -7.20 0.56
CA SER A 72 7.80 -6.18 0.46
C SER A 72 8.23 -4.89 1.18
N HIS A 73 8.79 -5.02 2.40
CA HIS A 73 9.32 -3.90 3.17
C HIS A 73 10.38 -3.12 2.38
N PHE A 74 11.38 -3.82 1.82
CA PHE A 74 12.44 -3.16 1.06
C PHE A 74 11.97 -2.60 -0.27
N ALA A 75 11.02 -3.25 -0.95
CA ALA A 75 10.41 -2.71 -2.16
C ALA A 75 9.77 -1.34 -1.89
N ILE A 76 8.97 -1.23 -0.82
CA ILE A 76 8.32 0.02 -0.42
C ILE A 76 9.36 1.06 0.02
N LYS A 77 10.30 0.68 0.89
CA LYS A 77 11.30 1.57 1.45
C LYS A 77 12.22 2.18 0.39
N SER A 78 12.59 1.41 -0.63
CA SER A 78 13.45 1.87 -1.74
C SER A 78 12.68 2.50 -2.90
N ALA A 79 11.34 2.56 -2.81
CA ALA A 79 10.44 2.93 -3.91
C ALA A 79 10.74 2.12 -5.19
N ASN A 80 11.12 0.84 -5.05
CA ASN A 80 11.47 -0.04 -6.15
C ASN A 80 10.65 -1.33 -6.14
N SER A 81 9.58 -1.36 -6.94
CA SER A 81 8.66 -2.51 -7.03
C SER A 81 9.31 -3.80 -7.55
N SER A 82 10.58 -3.78 -8.01
CA SER A 82 11.27 -5.01 -8.43
C SER A 82 11.46 -6.00 -7.28
N GLY A 83 11.52 -5.55 -6.03
CA GLY A 83 11.55 -6.39 -4.84
C GLY A 83 10.35 -7.34 -4.77
N CYS A 84 9.17 -6.91 -5.22
CA CYS A 84 7.98 -7.77 -5.25
C CYS A 84 8.12 -9.00 -6.18
N LYS A 85 9.02 -8.97 -7.17
CA LYS A 85 9.28 -10.14 -8.02
C LYS A 85 9.93 -11.29 -7.28
N MET A 86 10.56 -11.00 -6.14
CA MET A 86 11.24 -11.99 -5.30
C MET A 86 10.26 -12.72 -4.38
N THR A 87 9.03 -12.22 -4.22
CA THR A 87 8.01 -12.87 -3.38
C THR A 87 7.34 -14.03 -4.11
N THR A 88 7.02 -15.08 -3.37
CA THR A 88 6.38 -16.30 -3.88
C THR A 88 5.49 -16.91 -2.76
N PRO A 89 4.36 -17.53 -3.05
CA PRO A 89 3.76 -17.76 -4.38
C PRO A 89 3.23 -16.47 -5.05
N GLU A 90 2.59 -16.63 -6.21
CA GLU A 90 2.02 -15.49 -6.96
C GLU A 90 1.07 -14.62 -6.12
N THR A 91 0.30 -15.22 -5.23
CA THR A 91 -0.60 -14.50 -4.32
C THR A 91 0.16 -13.57 -3.37
N ALA A 92 1.32 -13.97 -2.87
CA ALA A 92 2.18 -13.12 -2.04
C ALA A 92 2.79 -11.98 -2.88
N ARG A 93 3.15 -12.25 -4.12
CA ARG A 93 3.64 -11.23 -5.06
C ARG A 93 2.57 -10.20 -5.38
N ASP A 94 1.33 -10.63 -5.64
CA ASP A 94 0.19 -9.75 -5.85
C ASP A 94 -0.06 -8.88 -4.62
N GLN A 95 0.04 -9.45 -3.41
CA GLN A 95 -0.09 -8.71 -2.16
C GLN A 95 1.04 -7.68 -1.97
N CYS A 96 2.28 -8.03 -2.35
CA CYS A 96 3.40 -7.07 -2.33
C CYS A 96 3.12 -5.87 -3.26
N TYR A 97 2.66 -6.10 -4.49
CA TYR A 97 2.30 -5.01 -5.41
C TYR A 97 1.15 -4.16 -4.88
N LEU A 98 0.13 -4.78 -4.24
CA LEU A 98 -0.94 -4.05 -3.59
C LEU A 98 -0.39 -3.14 -2.47
N ASN A 99 0.39 -3.71 -1.55
CA ASN A 99 0.97 -2.97 -0.43
C ASN A 99 1.84 -1.81 -0.91
N TYR A 100 2.66 -2.07 -1.94
CA TYR A 100 3.49 -1.05 -2.59
C TYR A 100 2.65 0.07 -3.19
N SER A 101 1.61 -0.27 -3.96
CA SER A 101 0.73 0.68 -4.63
C SER A 101 0.02 1.61 -3.63
N VAL A 102 -0.48 1.03 -2.52
CA VAL A 102 -1.15 1.79 -1.45
C VAL A 102 -0.16 2.69 -0.71
N ALA A 103 1.02 2.16 -0.34
CA ALA A 103 1.99 2.88 0.48
C ALA A 103 2.62 4.08 -0.24
N LEU A 104 2.78 3.99 -1.58
CA LEU A 104 3.46 5.01 -2.38
C LEU A 104 2.51 5.78 -3.32
N ASP A 105 1.20 5.57 -3.20
CA ASP A 105 0.18 6.19 -4.07
C ASP A 105 0.49 5.98 -5.58
N GLN A 106 0.80 4.74 -5.95
CA GLN A 106 1.16 4.38 -7.33
C GLN A 106 0.20 3.33 -7.91
N PRO A 107 -1.04 3.71 -8.31
CA PRO A 107 -2.04 2.77 -8.83
C PRO A 107 -1.60 2.03 -10.09
N ASP A 108 -0.70 2.59 -10.87
CA ASP A 108 -0.16 1.95 -12.09
C ASP A 108 0.60 0.65 -11.80
N ILE A 109 1.12 0.50 -10.59
CA ILE A 109 1.79 -0.73 -10.16
C ILE A 109 0.85 -1.92 -10.14
N CYS A 110 -0.46 -1.71 -9.92
CA CYS A 110 -1.47 -2.75 -9.97
C CYS A 110 -1.49 -3.48 -11.34
N GLN A 111 -1.05 -2.83 -12.42
CA GLN A 111 -0.96 -3.44 -13.75
C GLN A 111 0.08 -4.59 -13.83
N LYS A 112 0.99 -4.69 -12.84
CA LYS A 112 1.94 -5.81 -12.73
C LYS A 112 1.31 -7.10 -12.20
N ILE A 113 0.10 -7.01 -11.65
CA ILE A 113 -0.67 -8.15 -11.16
C ILE A 113 -1.32 -8.85 -12.36
N ILE A 114 -1.02 -10.14 -12.53
CA ILE A 114 -1.49 -10.93 -13.67
C ILE A 114 -2.99 -11.27 -13.51
N ASN A 115 -3.38 -11.72 -12.33
CA ASN A 115 -4.76 -12.06 -12.04
C ASN A 115 -5.65 -10.81 -12.09
N THR A 116 -6.61 -10.77 -13.01
CA THR A 116 -7.50 -9.60 -13.24
C THR A 116 -8.29 -9.22 -11.99
N LEU A 117 -8.80 -10.19 -11.22
CA LEU A 117 -9.55 -9.92 -10.00
C LEU A 117 -8.67 -9.26 -8.95
N ASN A 118 -7.45 -9.79 -8.73
CA ASN A 118 -6.49 -9.21 -7.79
C ASN A 118 -6.02 -7.83 -8.24
N ARG A 119 -5.83 -7.64 -9.54
CA ARG A 119 -5.49 -6.32 -10.13
C ARG A 119 -6.59 -5.29 -9.89
N ASN A 120 -7.85 -5.63 -10.17
CA ASN A 120 -8.99 -4.72 -9.93
C ASN A 120 -9.12 -4.40 -8.43
N ARG A 121 -8.94 -5.39 -7.55
CA ARG A 121 -8.91 -5.17 -6.09
C ARG A 121 -7.78 -4.23 -5.68
N CYS A 122 -6.57 -4.41 -6.23
CA CYS A 122 -5.44 -3.51 -5.99
C CYS A 122 -5.82 -2.06 -6.33
N ILE A 123 -6.38 -1.81 -7.52
CA ILE A 123 -6.80 -0.47 -7.95
C ILE A 123 -7.83 0.13 -6.98
N VAL A 124 -8.88 -0.64 -6.62
CA VAL A 124 -9.92 -0.18 -5.69
C VAL A 124 -9.35 0.14 -4.31
N TYR A 125 -8.48 -0.73 -3.77
CA TYR A 125 -7.87 -0.49 -2.45
C TYR A 125 -6.96 0.74 -2.46
N THR A 126 -6.15 0.92 -3.51
CA THR A 126 -5.26 2.09 -3.64
C THR A 126 -6.09 3.37 -3.76
N ALA A 127 -7.10 3.39 -4.63
CA ALA A 127 -8.01 4.53 -4.78
C ALA A 127 -8.67 4.91 -3.44
N LYS A 128 -9.18 3.91 -2.71
CA LYS A 128 -9.85 4.11 -1.43
C LYS A 128 -8.89 4.58 -0.33
N ALA A 129 -7.70 3.97 -0.23
CA ALA A 129 -6.72 4.31 0.81
C ALA A 129 -6.20 5.75 0.67
N ASN A 130 -6.11 6.23 -0.58
CA ASN A 130 -5.55 7.54 -0.88
C ASN A 130 -6.63 8.62 -1.15
N GLY A 131 -7.91 8.27 -1.06
CA GLY A 131 -9.02 9.18 -1.35
C GLY A 131 -8.98 9.71 -2.80
N ASP A 132 -8.44 8.92 -3.72
CA ASP A 132 -8.23 9.30 -5.12
C ASP A 132 -9.18 8.56 -6.08
N PRO A 133 -10.32 9.15 -6.46
CA PRO A 133 -11.24 8.51 -7.40
C PRO A 133 -10.64 8.36 -8.80
N SER A 134 -9.65 9.17 -9.21
CA SER A 134 -9.06 9.07 -10.54
C SER A 134 -8.34 7.74 -10.80
N ALA A 135 -7.84 7.10 -9.74
CA ALA A 135 -7.24 5.76 -9.83
C ALA A 135 -8.23 4.70 -10.33
N CYS A 136 -9.54 4.92 -10.17
CA CYS A 136 -10.58 4.02 -10.68
C CYS A 136 -10.67 3.99 -12.23
N ASN A 137 -10.08 4.96 -12.93
CA ASN A 137 -10.18 5.08 -14.39
C ASN A 137 -9.69 3.84 -15.15
N GLY A 138 -8.75 3.09 -14.58
CA GLY A 138 -8.20 1.87 -15.16
C GLY A 138 -9.13 0.64 -15.11
N LEU A 139 -10.30 0.76 -14.49
CA LEU A 139 -11.27 -0.34 -14.35
C LEU A 139 -12.27 -0.39 -15.51
N ALA A 140 -12.88 -1.56 -15.74
CA ALA A 140 -14.05 -1.69 -16.61
C ALA A 140 -15.22 -0.87 -16.06
N HIS A 141 -16.17 -0.50 -16.93
CA HIS A 141 -17.24 0.46 -16.59
C HIS A 141 -17.97 0.15 -15.27
N SER A 142 -18.46 -1.08 -15.07
CA SER A 142 -19.20 -1.46 -13.85
C SER A 142 -18.34 -1.38 -12.58
N ASP A 143 -17.09 -1.86 -12.64
CA ASP A 143 -16.16 -1.84 -11.52
C ASP A 143 -15.72 -0.41 -11.22
N ARG A 144 -15.54 0.41 -12.26
CA ARG A 144 -15.18 1.82 -12.15
C ARG A 144 -16.25 2.63 -11.42
N ILE A 145 -17.54 2.46 -11.79
CA ILE A 145 -18.65 3.12 -11.08
C ILE A 145 -18.70 2.73 -9.61
N SER A 146 -18.56 1.43 -9.32
CA SER A 146 -18.52 0.94 -7.94
C SER A 146 -17.33 1.51 -7.17
N CYS A 147 -16.17 1.62 -7.82
CA CYS A 147 -14.97 2.21 -7.25
C CYS A 147 -15.17 3.69 -6.93
N TYR A 148 -15.68 4.51 -7.86
CA TYR A 148 -15.98 5.92 -7.61
C TYR A 148 -16.91 6.09 -6.42
N ASN A 149 -18.01 5.34 -6.38
CA ASN A 149 -18.95 5.40 -5.26
C ASN A 149 -18.23 5.12 -3.93
N ASN A 150 -17.45 4.05 -3.86
CA ASN A 150 -16.73 3.65 -2.65
C ASN A 150 -15.69 4.68 -2.18
N VAL A 151 -15.02 5.36 -3.12
CA VAL A 151 -14.03 6.39 -2.78
C VAL A 151 -14.73 7.68 -2.33
N ILE A 152 -15.72 8.16 -3.10
CA ILE A 152 -16.37 9.44 -2.88
C ILE A 152 -17.23 9.44 -1.60
N THR A 153 -17.88 8.30 -1.28
CA THR A 153 -18.71 8.15 -0.07
C THR A 153 -17.97 7.50 1.09
N GLY A 154 -16.70 7.17 0.91
CA GLY A 154 -15.88 6.49 1.91
C GLY A 154 -15.51 7.37 3.10
N VAL A 155 -14.95 6.73 4.13
CA VAL A 155 -14.50 7.41 5.37
C VAL A 155 -13.15 8.09 5.21
N VAL A 156 -12.35 7.69 4.21
CA VAL A 156 -11.07 8.34 3.91
C VAL A 156 -11.36 9.65 3.20
N PRO A 157 -10.80 10.77 3.64
CA PRO A 157 -10.99 12.06 2.98
C PRO A 157 -10.53 12.02 1.53
N LEU A 158 -11.28 12.69 0.64
CA LEU A 158 -10.86 12.89 -0.75
C LEU A 158 -9.57 13.71 -0.78
N ARG A 159 -8.65 13.32 -1.66
CA ARG A 159 -7.30 13.89 -1.75
C ARG A 159 -7.33 15.38 -2.10
N ASP A 160 -7.81 15.71 -3.27
CA ASP A 160 -7.83 17.08 -3.79
C ASP A 160 -8.82 17.27 -4.95
N ALA A 161 -8.91 18.50 -5.42
CA ALA A 161 -9.77 18.84 -6.55
C ALA A 161 -9.25 18.28 -7.89
N ALA A 162 -7.94 18.09 -8.03
CA ALA A 162 -7.36 17.53 -9.26
C ALA A 162 -7.77 16.07 -9.45
N SER A 163 -7.85 15.28 -8.37
CA SER A 163 -8.35 13.91 -8.43
C SER A 163 -9.82 13.81 -8.84
N CYS A 164 -10.66 14.79 -8.43
CA CYS A 164 -12.04 14.90 -8.91
C CYS A 164 -12.10 15.29 -10.40
N ALA A 165 -11.28 16.27 -10.83
CA ALA A 165 -11.22 16.72 -12.21
C ALA A 165 -10.72 15.61 -13.16
N ALA A 166 -9.89 14.71 -12.69
CA ALA A 166 -9.32 13.60 -13.46
C ALA A 166 -10.26 12.38 -13.60
N ILE A 167 -11.47 12.39 -13.03
CA ILE A 167 -12.48 11.34 -13.26
C ILE A 167 -12.73 11.20 -14.78
N SER A 168 -12.82 9.94 -15.26
CA SER A 168 -12.96 9.61 -16.68
C SER A 168 -14.06 10.41 -17.36
N GLN A 169 -13.79 10.89 -18.56
CA GLN A 169 -14.72 11.72 -19.34
C GLN A 169 -16.08 11.06 -19.58
N SER A 170 -16.15 9.75 -19.67
CA SER A 170 -17.42 9.03 -19.81
C SER A 170 -18.31 9.08 -18.56
N GLU A 171 -17.78 9.55 -17.44
CA GLU A 171 -18.44 9.56 -16.13
C GLU A 171 -18.51 10.98 -15.51
N THR A 172 -18.09 12.00 -16.29
CA THR A 172 -17.98 13.38 -15.77
C THR A 172 -19.34 13.96 -15.37
N ASP A 173 -20.41 13.61 -16.08
CA ASP A 173 -21.73 14.20 -15.86
C ASP A 173 -22.36 13.85 -14.50
N VAL A 174 -21.95 12.73 -13.91
CA VAL A 174 -22.50 12.24 -12.64
C VAL A 174 -21.48 12.22 -11.52
N TRP A 175 -20.31 11.64 -11.77
CA TRP A 175 -19.35 11.36 -10.70
C TRP A 175 -18.44 12.53 -10.38
N GLN A 176 -18.08 13.32 -11.35
CA GLN A 176 -17.25 14.51 -11.14
C GLN A 176 -17.98 15.56 -10.25
N PRO A 177 -19.25 15.95 -10.50
CA PRO A 177 -20.00 16.85 -9.60
C PRO A 177 -20.14 16.28 -8.17
N ARG A 178 -20.39 14.97 -8.04
CA ARG A 178 -20.49 14.30 -6.73
C ARG A 178 -19.16 14.38 -5.96
N CYS A 179 -18.04 14.16 -6.65
CA CYS A 179 -16.71 14.25 -6.05
C CYS A 179 -16.43 15.68 -5.56
N PHE A 180 -16.64 16.70 -6.40
CA PHE A 180 -16.44 18.09 -5.98
C PHE A 180 -17.35 18.50 -4.83
N THR A 181 -18.62 18.06 -4.82
CA THR A 181 -19.55 18.33 -3.73
C THR A 181 -19.07 17.67 -2.42
N ALA A 182 -18.65 16.42 -2.47
CA ALA A 182 -18.12 15.71 -1.30
C ALA A 182 -16.84 16.39 -0.78
N LEU A 183 -15.94 16.78 -1.69
CA LEU A 183 -14.71 17.49 -1.35
C LEU A 183 -14.99 18.87 -0.72
N ALA A 184 -15.94 19.65 -1.29
CA ALA A 184 -16.34 20.94 -0.75
C ALA A 184 -16.81 20.80 0.72
N ILE A 185 -17.67 19.81 0.98
CA ILE A 185 -18.18 19.51 2.33
C ILE A 185 -17.03 19.12 3.28
N GLN A 186 -16.14 18.22 2.85
CA GLN A 186 -15.01 17.77 3.68
C GLN A 186 -14.04 18.90 4.02
N LYS A 187 -13.74 19.77 3.06
CA LYS A 187 -12.84 20.92 3.24
C LYS A 187 -13.51 22.14 3.85
N ARG A 188 -14.85 22.14 3.94
CA ARG A 188 -15.68 23.32 4.31
C ARG A 188 -15.38 24.54 3.43
N ASP A 189 -15.20 24.29 2.13
CA ASP A 189 -14.82 25.30 1.14
C ASP A 189 -15.81 25.32 -0.03
N ILE A 190 -16.72 26.30 0.00
CA ILE A 190 -17.75 26.51 -1.03
C ILE A 190 -17.14 26.87 -2.40
N THR A 191 -15.90 27.38 -2.43
CA THR A 191 -15.26 27.78 -3.70
C THR A 191 -15.00 26.57 -4.61
N ILE A 192 -14.87 25.38 -4.03
CA ILE A 192 -14.71 24.12 -4.77
C ILE A 192 -15.93 23.82 -5.66
N CYS A 193 -17.15 24.23 -5.25
CA CYS A 193 -18.36 24.09 -6.05
C CYS A 193 -18.25 24.78 -7.40
N SER A 194 -17.44 25.85 -7.53
CA SER A 194 -17.25 26.59 -8.79
C SER A 194 -16.56 25.76 -9.89
N GLN A 195 -15.91 24.66 -9.54
CA GLN A 195 -15.26 23.75 -10.48
C GLN A 195 -16.25 22.78 -11.16
N ILE A 196 -17.50 22.73 -10.69
CA ILE A 196 -18.55 21.92 -11.32
C ILE A 196 -19.05 22.67 -12.57
N ALA A 197 -18.92 22.03 -13.74
CA ALA A 197 -19.29 22.62 -15.02
C ALA A 197 -20.81 22.82 -15.15
N ASP A 198 -21.60 21.84 -14.74
CA ASP A 198 -23.07 21.89 -14.81
C ASP A 198 -23.64 22.84 -13.74
N ASP A 199 -24.49 23.78 -14.19
CA ASP A 199 -25.08 24.82 -13.36
C ASP A 199 -26.00 24.25 -12.25
N GLY A 200 -26.78 23.21 -12.57
CA GLY A 200 -27.70 22.57 -11.64
C GLY A 200 -26.95 21.87 -10.50
N TYR A 201 -25.93 21.09 -10.84
CA TYR A 201 -25.08 20.45 -9.82
C TYR A 201 -24.27 21.46 -9.01
N ARG A 202 -23.81 22.55 -9.64
CA ARG A 202 -23.10 23.64 -8.96
C ARG A 202 -24.00 24.35 -7.94
N ALA A 203 -25.24 24.65 -8.31
CA ALA A 203 -26.23 25.25 -7.41
C ALA A 203 -26.51 24.29 -6.22
N ALA A 204 -26.77 23.01 -6.49
CA ALA A 204 -27.01 22.00 -5.47
C ALA A 204 -25.81 21.81 -4.51
N CYS A 205 -24.57 21.93 -5.02
CA CYS A 205 -23.37 21.93 -4.20
C CYS A 205 -23.36 23.10 -3.22
N LYS A 206 -23.65 24.31 -3.70
CA LYS A 206 -23.66 25.52 -2.84
C LYS A 206 -24.74 25.46 -1.79
N ASP A 207 -25.95 24.94 -2.14
CA ASP A 207 -27.05 24.80 -1.19
C ASP A 207 -26.71 23.83 -0.03
N LYS A 208 -25.89 22.80 -0.29
CA LYS A 208 -25.45 21.88 0.76
C LYS A 208 -24.37 22.48 1.66
N MET A 209 -23.77 23.58 1.26
CA MET A 209 -22.71 24.26 2.00
C MET A 209 -23.23 25.47 2.80
N SER A 210 -24.45 25.94 2.53
CA SER A 210 -25.15 27.02 3.25
C SER A 210 -25.84 26.49 4.52
#